data_1b340aedd1b5fc25a31d2bdfaab0da28
#
_entry.id   1b340aedd1b5fc25a31d2bdfaab0da28
#
_cell.length_a   1.000
_cell.length_b   1.000
_cell.length_c   1.000
_cell.angle_alpha   90.00
_cell.angle_beta   90.00
_cell.angle_gamma   90.00
#
_symmetry.space_group_name_H-M   'P 1'
#
loop_
_entity.id
_entity.type
_entity.pdbx_description
1 polymer ?
#
loop_
_entity_poly.entity_id
_entity_poly.type
_entity_poly.pdbx_seq_one_letter_code
_entity_poly.pdbx_strand_id
1 'polypeptide(L)' 'SECRAYSQVLSIHAFFEEKETGTISFDAVIDFSCRDSLGLVRQIEADLAQKHPGRQFTIKVDRAYSD' A
#
# COMPACT_ATOMS: atom_id res chain seq x y z
N SER A 1 3.29 -8.63 -13.35
CA SER A 1 1.83 -8.62 -13.30
C SER A 1 1.36 -8.05 -11.96
N GLU A 2 0.10 -7.71 -11.93
CA GLU A 2 -0.47 -7.11 -10.72
C GLU A 2 -0.47 -8.07 -9.54
N CYS A 3 -0.68 -9.35 -9.80
CA CYS A 3 -0.65 -10.34 -8.74
C CYS A 3 0.73 -10.41 -8.10
N ARG A 4 1.77 -10.27 -8.92
CA ARG A 4 3.13 -10.30 -8.42
C ARG A 4 3.41 -9.08 -7.54
N ALA A 5 2.87 -7.91 -7.93
CA ALA A 5 3.06 -6.70 -7.13
C ALA A 5 2.48 -6.88 -5.73
N TYR A 6 1.26 -7.42 -5.65
CA TYR A 6 0.62 -7.59 -4.35
C TYR A 6 1.26 -8.70 -3.53
N SER A 7 1.89 -9.66 -4.15
CA SER A 7 2.50 -10.76 -3.41
C SER A 7 3.68 -10.30 -2.56
N GLN A 8 4.23 -9.13 -2.83
CA GLN A 8 5.32 -8.58 -2.04
C GLN A 8 4.83 -7.83 -0.81
N VAL A 9 3.54 -7.62 -0.69
CA VAL A 9 2.94 -7.02 0.51
C VAL A 9 2.68 -8.14 1.51
N LEU A 10 3.43 -8.14 2.60
CA LEU A 10 3.36 -9.22 3.60
C LEU A 10 2.25 -9.00 4.60
N SER A 11 1.99 -7.76 4.99
CA SER A 11 0.92 -7.46 5.93
C SER A 11 0.59 -5.98 5.85
N ILE A 12 -0.56 -5.64 6.44
CA ILE A 12 -1.07 -4.27 6.47
C ILE A 12 -1.42 -3.95 7.92
N HIS A 13 -1.00 -2.77 8.37
CA HIS A 13 -1.22 -2.32 9.74
C HIS A 13 -1.69 -0.88 9.76
N ALA A 14 -2.19 -0.46 10.90
CA ALA A 14 -2.52 0.93 11.18
C ALA A 14 -3.52 1.51 10.18
N PHE A 15 -4.52 0.72 9.85
CA PHE A 15 -5.57 1.16 8.92
C PHE A 15 -6.37 2.31 9.53
N PHE A 16 -6.54 3.38 8.76
CA PHE A 16 -7.27 4.54 9.23
C PHE A 16 -8.04 5.15 8.08
N GLU A 17 -9.29 5.47 8.32
CA GLU A 17 -10.15 6.14 7.35
C GLU A 17 -10.50 7.53 7.86
N GLU A 18 -10.15 8.56 7.08
CA GLU A 18 -10.57 9.93 7.35
C GLU A 18 -11.83 10.19 6.54
N LYS A 19 -12.97 10.21 7.23
CA LYS A 19 -14.25 10.23 6.52
C LYS A 19 -14.52 11.55 5.82
N GLU A 20 -14.02 12.65 6.37
CA GLU A 20 -14.28 13.96 5.79
C GLU A 20 -13.62 14.14 4.44
N THR A 21 -12.43 13.59 4.26
CA THR A 21 -11.69 13.71 3.01
C THR A 21 -11.83 12.50 2.11
N GLY A 22 -12.31 11.39 2.65
CA GLY A 22 -12.34 10.13 1.91
C GLY A 22 -10.98 9.45 1.83
N THR A 23 -10.02 9.89 2.62
CA THR A 23 -8.67 9.33 2.58
C THR A 23 -8.60 8.08 3.43
N ILE A 24 -8.00 7.05 2.87
CA ILE A 24 -7.71 5.81 3.57
C ILE A 24 -6.20 5.67 3.61
N SER A 25 -5.67 5.45 4.81
CA SER A 25 -4.23 5.29 4.98
C SER A 25 -3.92 4.03 5.75
N PHE A 26 -2.78 3.43 5.47
CA PHE A 26 -2.32 2.28 6.22
C PHE A 26 -0.83 2.09 5.98
N ASP A 27 -0.23 1.27 6.84
CA ASP A 27 1.15 0.88 6.70
C ASP A 27 1.18 -0.48 6.03
N ALA A 28 2.01 -0.63 5.00
CA ALA A 28 2.19 -1.89 4.31
C ALA A 28 3.60 -2.40 4.59
N VAL A 29 3.67 -3.60 5.14
CA VAL A 29 4.96 -4.27 5.36
C VAL A 29 5.33 -4.93 4.05
N ILE A 30 6.44 -4.49 3.47
CA ILE A 30 6.89 -4.93 2.15
C ILE A 30 8.07 -5.86 2.33
N ASP A 31 8.08 -6.95 1.57
CA ASP A 31 9.20 -7.87 1.56
C ASP A 31 10.50 -7.10 1.27
N PHE A 32 11.53 -7.35 2.09
CA PHE A 32 12.77 -6.60 1.95
C PHE A 32 13.46 -6.84 0.62
N SER A 33 13.13 -7.93 -0.07
CA SER A 33 13.69 -8.21 -1.40
C SER A 33 13.11 -7.31 -2.48
N CYS A 34 12.04 -6.60 -2.19
CA CYS A 34 11.46 -5.66 -3.14
C CYS A 34 12.39 -4.46 -3.29
N ARG A 35 12.89 -4.24 -4.50
CA ARG A 35 13.88 -3.19 -4.71
C ARG A 35 13.28 -1.79 -4.75
N ASP A 36 12.04 -1.69 -5.24
CA ASP A 36 11.37 -0.40 -5.39
C ASP A 36 10.06 -0.45 -4.62
N SER A 37 10.18 -0.47 -3.30
CA SER A 37 8.98 -0.55 -2.45
C SER A 37 8.12 0.70 -2.59
N LEU A 38 8.74 1.87 -2.78
CA LEU A 38 7.97 3.09 -2.95
C LEU A 38 7.18 3.06 -4.26
N GLY A 39 7.83 2.62 -5.35
CA GLY A 39 7.11 2.47 -6.61
C GLY A 39 5.98 1.47 -6.51
N LEU A 40 6.20 0.38 -5.79
CA LEU A 40 5.17 -0.62 -5.58
C LEU A 40 3.95 -0.01 -4.88
N VAL A 41 4.15 0.71 -3.76
CA VAL A 41 3.02 1.25 -3.04
C VAL A 41 2.33 2.37 -3.83
N ARG A 42 3.08 3.15 -4.61
CA ARG A 42 2.44 4.16 -5.47
C ARG A 42 1.55 3.51 -6.51
N GLN A 43 1.98 2.37 -7.06
CA GLN A 43 1.15 1.61 -7.98
C GLN A 43 -0.11 1.09 -7.30
N ILE A 44 0.04 0.55 -6.10
CA ILE A 44 -1.12 0.03 -5.37
C ILE A 44 -2.09 1.15 -5.06
N GLU A 45 -1.59 2.32 -4.64
CA GLU A 45 -2.45 3.48 -4.40
C GLU A 45 -3.25 3.84 -5.64
N ALA A 46 -2.61 3.84 -6.80
CA ALA A 46 -3.29 4.19 -8.05
C ALA A 46 -4.34 3.14 -8.41
N ASP A 47 -4.01 1.87 -8.24
CA ASP A 47 -4.95 0.79 -8.53
C ASP A 47 -6.18 0.89 -7.64
N LEU A 48 -5.97 1.15 -6.35
CA LEU A 48 -7.08 1.25 -5.42
C LEU A 48 -7.94 2.49 -5.70
N ALA A 49 -7.31 3.60 -6.05
CA ALA A 49 -8.05 4.80 -6.38
C ALA A 49 -8.92 4.59 -7.63
N GLN A 50 -8.43 3.82 -8.57
CA GLN A 50 -9.19 3.52 -9.78
C GLN A 50 -10.40 2.64 -9.46
N LYS A 51 -10.23 1.69 -8.53
CA LYS A 51 -11.32 0.78 -8.17
C LYS A 51 -12.33 1.44 -7.22
N HIS A 52 -11.93 2.50 -6.54
CA HIS A 52 -12.78 3.16 -5.55
C HIS A 52 -12.80 4.66 -5.82
N PRO A 53 -13.52 5.11 -6.85
CA PRO A 53 -13.58 6.54 -7.19
C PRO A 53 -14.07 7.36 -6.01
N GLY A 54 -13.49 8.53 -5.85
CA GLY A 54 -13.84 9.41 -4.74
C GLY A 54 -13.04 9.16 -3.48
N ARG A 55 -12.18 8.14 -3.48
CA ARG A 55 -11.33 7.82 -2.35
C ARG A 55 -9.88 8.10 -2.70
N GLN A 56 -9.12 8.47 -1.68
CA GLN A 56 -7.67 8.65 -1.81
C GLN A 56 -6.99 7.64 -0.90
N PHE A 57 -5.89 7.08 -1.38
CA PHE A 57 -5.16 6.07 -0.64
C PHE A 57 -3.74 6.54 -0.40
N THR A 58 -3.31 6.47 0.86
CA THR A 58 -1.96 6.82 1.26
C THR A 58 -1.37 5.62 1.98
N ILE A 59 -0.33 5.04 1.41
CA ILE A 59 0.30 3.85 1.95
C ILE A 59 1.71 4.20 2.40
N LYS A 60 1.99 3.95 3.67
CA LYS A 60 3.33 4.13 4.21
C LYS A 60 4.06 2.80 4.15
N VAL A 61 5.28 2.84 3.65
CA VAL A 61 6.10 1.64 3.54
C VAL A 61 6.75 1.33 4.88
N ASP A 62 6.60 0.09 5.31
CA ASP A 62 7.28 -0.45 6.47
C ASP A 62 7.97 -1.72 5.99
N ARG A 63 9.29 -1.72 5.99
CA ARG A 63 10.03 -2.84 5.41
C ARG A 63 10.18 -3.94 6.43
N ALA A 64 9.99 -5.17 5.95
CA ALA A 64 10.23 -6.35 6.77
C ALA A 64 11.72 -6.67 6.74
N TYR A 65 12.28 -6.88 7.91
CA TYR A 65 13.66 -7.31 8.05
C TYR A 65 13.65 -8.71 8.61
N SER A 66 14.47 -9.57 8.04
CA SER A 66 14.61 -10.89 8.62
C SER A 66 15.60 -10.83 9.77
N ASP A 67 15.25 -11.47 10.83
CA ASP A 67 16.10 -11.52 12.02
C ASP A 67 16.99 -12.74 12.00
#